data_60bbda411acbfa16b9b874ee6259403a
#
_entry.id   60bbda411acbfa16b9b874ee6259403a
#
_cell.length_a   1.000
_cell.length_b   1.000
_cell.length_c   1.000
_cell.angle_alpha   90.00
_cell.angle_beta   90.00
_cell.angle_gamma   90.00
#
_symmetry.space_group_name_H-M   'P 1'
#
loop_
_entity.id
_entity.type
_entity.pdbx_description
1 polymer ?
#
loop_
_entity_poly.entity_id
_entity_poly.type
_entity_poly.pdbx_seq_one_letter_code
_entity_poly.pdbx_strand_id
1 'polypeptide(L)'
;GDAPPDRGAGMRSLEDLESAFERGLNAWESGKVLTVAGRMGQKCVREVKRKTPVITGNLRRRWRSSAEKRGNDVVIILENDADYAEAVNNGHRIVSHGKTVGKTDGRHMLEQGVAAYKDTYMADDLQEMADVLKKGMGG
;
A
#
# COMPACT_ATOMS: atom_id res chain seq x y z
N GLY A 1 -14.14 12.03 2.94
CA GLY A 1 -14.91 11.36 2.03
C GLY A 1 -14.49 9.92 1.90
N ASP A 2 -15.41 9.09 2.07
CA ASP A 2 -15.10 7.70 2.03
C ASP A 2 -15.06 7.20 0.62
N ALA A 3 -14.01 6.51 0.30
CA ALA A 3 -13.98 5.79 -0.95
C ALA A 3 -15.10 4.76 -0.90
N PRO A 4 -15.84 4.58 -1.98
CA PRO A 4 -16.79 3.51 -2.02
C PRO A 4 -16.07 2.18 -1.81
N PRO A 5 -16.69 1.25 -1.12
CA PRO A 5 -16.06 -0.03 -0.95
C PRO A 5 -15.82 -0.67 -2.30
N ASP A 6 -14.72 -1.34 -2.43
CA ASP A 6 -14.48 -2.14 -3.61
C ASP A 6 -15.55 -3.19 -3.69
N ARG A 7 -16.05 -3.42 -4.82
CA ARG A 7 -17.22 -4.26 -5.05
C ARG A 7 -16.95 -5.74 -4.81
N GLY A 8 -16.26 -6.05 -3.75
CA GLY A 8 -15.90 -7.42 -3.44
C GLY A 8 -14.79 -7.93 -4.32
N ALA A 9 -14.21 -7.06 -5.10
CA ALA A 9 -13.25 -7.49 -6.10
C ALA A 9 -11.83 -7.25 -5.67
N GLY A 10 -11.47 -6.87 -4.60
CA GLY A 10 -10.06 -6.64 -4.31
C GLY A 10 -9.81 -6.07 -2.94
N MET A 11 -8.59 -5.66 -2.77
CA MET A 11 -8.12 -5.12 -1.53
C MET A 11 -7.41 -3.81 -1.79
N ARG A 12 -7.75 -2.81 -1.00
CA ARG A 12 -7.16 -1.49 -1.10
C ARG A 12 -6.78 -1.00 0.29
N SER A 13 -5.59 -0.44 0.42
CA SER A 13 -5.13 0.09 1.68
C SER A 13 -4.44 1.42 1.46
N LEU A 14 -4.72 2.37 2.34
CA LEU A 14 -4.00 3.62 2.43
C LEU A 14 -2.94 3.42 3.48
N GLU A 15 -1.69 3.64 3.10
CA GLU A 15 -0.58 3.43 4.00
C GLU A 15 -0.36 4.61 4.93
N ASP A 16 0.05 4.31 6.13
CA ASP A 16 0.39 5.33 7.11
C ASP A 16 1.60 6.16 6.71
N LEU A 17 2.23 5.82 5.62
CA LEU A 17 3.32 6.62 5.07
C LEU A 17 2.91 8.06 4.83
N GLU A 18 1.62 8.29 4.59
CA GLU A 18 1.12 9.63 4.36
C GLU A 18 1.44 10.59 5.52
N SER A 19 1.38 10.09 6.74
CA SER A 19 1.61 10.92 7.91
C SER A 19 3.04 11.44 7.97
N ALA A 20 3.96 10.77 7.30
CA ALA A 20 5.35 11.19 7.25
C ALA A 20 5.53 12.43 6.37
N PHE A 21 4.58 12.69 5.51
CA PHE A 21 4.68 13.77 4.54
C PHE A 21 3.75 14.93 4.80
N GLU A 22 2.99 14.90 5.87
CA GLU A 22 2.02 15.94 6.16
C GLU A 22 2.60 17.34 6.22
N ARG A 23 3.87 17.43 6.60
CA ARG A 23 4.51 18.71 6.82
C ARG A 23 5.46 19.04 5.69
N GLY A 24 5.53 20.30 5.37
CA GLY A 24 6.49 20.78 4.39
C GLY A 24 6.12 20.54 2.96
N LEU A 25 4.93 20.04 2.68
CA LEU A 25 4.50 19.90 1.32
C LEU A 25 4.06 21.25 0.77
N ASN A 26 4.67 21.65 -0.32
CA ASN A 26 4.32 22.86 -1.04
C ASN A 26 3.82 22.48 -2.43
N ALA A 27 2.88 23.23 -2.94
CA ALA A 27 2.28 22.95 -4.24
C ALA A 27 3.34 22.82 -5.36
N TRP A 28 4.35 23.67 -5.32
CA TRP A 28 5.38 23.68 -6.35
C TRP A 28 6.35 22.50 -6.26
N GLU A 29 6.37 21.79 -5.12
CA GLU A 29 7.20 20.59 -4.93
C GLU A 29 6.43 19.30 -5.18
N SER A 30 5.12 19.36 -5.34
CA SER A 30 4.28 18.17 -5.39
C SER A 30 4.70 17.17 -6.48
N GLY A 31 5.18 17.63 -7.62
CA GLY A 31 5.62 16.75 -8.69
C GLY A 31 6.80 15.88 -8.29
N LYS A 32 7.81 16.46 -7.66
CA LYS A 32 8.99 15.73 -7.21
C LYS A 32 8.65 14.82 -6.03
N VAL A 33 7.84 15.32 -5.12
CA VAL A 33 7.41 14.54 -3.97
C VAL A 33 6.63 13.32 -4.41
N LEU A 34 5.71 13.49 -5.36
CA LEU A 34 4.94 12.38 -5.89
C LEU A 34 5.81 11.34 -6.61
N THR A 35 6.86 11.78 -7.27
CA THR A 35 7.81 10.86 -7.91
C THR A 35 8.50 9.97 -6.87
N VAL A 36 8.98 10.58 -5.79
CA VAL A 36 9.61 9.81 -4.71
C VAL A 36 8.59 8.88 -4.05
N ALA A 37 7.40 9.40 -3.76
CA ALA A 37 6.34 8.59 -3.15
C ALA A 37 5.96 7.40 -4.04
N GLY A 38 5.90 7.61 -5.36
CA GLY A 38 5.63 6.52 -6.30
C GLY A 38 6.68 5.42 -6.23
N ARG A 39 7.96 5.79 -6.12
CA ARG A 39 9.03 4.79 -5.97
C ARG A 39 8.93 4.06 -4.63
N MET A 40 8.58 4.77 -3.57
CA MET A 40 8.36 4.16 -2.26
C MET A 40 7.24 3.12 -2.34
N GLY A 41 6.14 3.47 -3.01
CA GLY A 41 5.03 2.56 -3.21
C GLY A 41 5.44 1.31 -3.98
N GLN A 42 6.27 1.45 -4.99
CA GLN A 42 6.74 0.31 -5.75
C GLN A 42 7.65 -0.61 -4.96
N LYS A 43 8.48 -0.06 -4.09
CA LYS A 43 9.28 -0.88 -3.17
C LYS A 43 8.37 -1.62 -2.20
N CYS A 44 7.36 -0.94 -1.70
CA CYS A 44 6.39 -1.55 -0.80
C CYS A 44 5.64 -2.70 -1.48
N VAL A 45 5.18 -2.48 -2.72
CA VAL A 45 4.53 -3.53 -3.51
C VAL A 45 5.44 -4.74 -3.67
N ARG A 46 6.71 -4.51 -3.92
CA ARG A 46 7.67 -5.61 -4.06
C ARG A 46 7.74 -6.45 -2.80
N GLU A 47 7.76 -5.81 -1.64
CA GLU A 47 7.77 -6.54 -0.37
C GLU A 47 6.45 -7.28 -0.13
N VAL A 48 5.32 -6.66 -0.47
CA VAL A 48 4.02 -7.31 -0.37
C VAL A 48 3.95 -8.53 -1.28
N LYS A 49 4.48 -8.42 -2.49
CA LYS A 49 4.53 -9.56 -3.41
C LYS A 49 5.32 -10.72 -2.84
N ARG A 50 6.40 -10.46 -2.11
CA ARG A 50 7.18 -11.52 -1.47
C ARG A 50 6.39 -12.26 -0.41
N LYS A 51 5.44 -11.60 0.22
CA LYS A 51 4.58 -12.19 1.25
C LYS A 51 3.32 -12.82 0.67
N THR A 52 3.08 -12.64 -0.62
CA THR A 52 1.88 -13.13 -1.27
C THR A 52 2.08 -14.58 -1.71
N PRO A 53 1.19 -15.49 -1.32
CA PRO A 53 1.31 -16.88 -1.73
C PRO A 53 1.24 -17.03 -3.25
N VAL A 54 2.02 -17.96 -3.77
CA VAL A 54 2.06 -18.22 -5.20
C VAL A 54 1.23 -19.46 -5.48
N ILE A 55 -0.06 -19.29 -5.52
CA ILE A 55 -0.95 -20.40 -5.86
C ILE A 55 -1.07 -20.48 -7.38
N THR A 56 -1.35 -19.34 -8.01
CA THR A 56 -1.48 -19.26 -9.46
C THR A 56 -0.57 -18.18 -10.06
N GLY A 57 0.08 -17.40 -9.22
CA GLY A 57 0.82 -16.23 -9.66
C GLY A 57 -0.08 -15.02 -9.97
N ASN A 58 -1.35 -15.26 -10.18
CA ASN A 58 -2.28 -14.20 -10.53
C ASN A 58 -2.45 -13.18 -9.40
N LEU A 59 -2.60 -13.66 -8.17
CA LEU A 59 -2.74 -12.77 -7.02
C LEU A 59 -1.52 -11.88 -6.86
N ARG A 60 -0.34 -12.47 -6.94
CA ARG A 60 0.91 -11.72 -6.78
C ARG A 60 1.05 -10.63 -7.85
N ARG A 61 0.71 -10.94 -9.09
CA ARG A 61 0.85 -9.99 -10.21
C ARG A 61 -0.12 -8.82 -10.12
N ARG A 62 -1.20 -8.95 -9.38
CA ARG A 62 -2.24 -7.92 -9.31
C ARG A 62 -1.99 -6.87 -8.25
N TRP A 63 -0.92 -6.98 -7.47
CA TRP A 63 -0.54 -5.92 -6.56
C TRP A 63 -0.01 -4.73 -7.35
N ARG A 64 -0.50 -3.56 -7.01
CA ARG A 64 -0.02 -2.32 -7.62
C ARG A 64 -0.10 -1.19 -6.61
N SER A 65 0.63 -0.13 -6.86
CA SER A 65 0.61 1.05 -6.02
C SER A 65 0.42 2.29 -6.87
N SER A 66 -0.06 3.33 -6.22
CA SER A 66 -0.12 4.66 -6.78
C SER A 66 0.18 5.65 -5.67
N ALA A 67 0.56 6.87 -6.06
CA ALA A 67 0.77 7.95 -5.11
C ALA A 67 -0.06 9.13 -5.59
N GLU A 68 -0.72 9.79 -4.67
CA GLU A 68 -1.52 10.96 -5.02
C GLU A 68 -1.46 12.00 -3.92
N LYS A 69 -1.73 13.22 -4.28
CA LYS A 69 -1.81 14.31 -3.33
C LYS A 69 -3.27 14.48 -2.89
N ARG A 70 -3.49 14.52 -1.59
CA ARG A 70 -4.80 14.78 -0.99
C ARG A 70 -4.65 15.93 -0.02
N GLY A 71 -5.14 17.10 -0.40
CA GLY A 71 -4.90 18.29 0.41
C GLY A 71 -3.41 18.57 0.48
N ASN A 72 -2.86 18.61 1.69
CA ASN A 72 -1.43 18.80 1.92
C ASN A 72 -0.69 17.49 2.15
N ASP A 73 -1.37 16.36 1.97
CA ASP A 73 -0.79 15.06 2.22
C ASP A 73 -0.44 14.35 0.93
N VAL A 74 0.56 13.50 0.99
CA VAL A 74 0.84 12.54 -0.07
C VAL A 74 0.45 11.16 0.44
N VAL A 75 -0.37 10.47 -0.32
CA VAL A 75 -0.92 9.18 0.06
C VAL A 75 -0.39 8.12 -0.90
N ILE A 76 0.13 7.06 -0.35
CA ILE A 76 0.56 5.89 -1.12
C ILE A 76 -0.50 4.83 -0.95
N ILE A 77 -1.06 4.38 -2.07
CA ILE A 77 -2.16 3.42 -2.10
C ILE A 77 -1.64 2.12 -2.67
N LEU A 78 -1.86 1.04 -1.92
CA LEU A 78 -1.59 -0.30 -2.41
C LEU A 78 -2.91 -1.00 -2.62
N GLU A 79 -3.06 -1.64 -3.76
CA GLU A 79 -4.29 -2.34 -4.07
C GLU A 79 -4.04 -3.60 -4.88
N ASN A 80 -4.99 -4.52 -4.79
CA ASN A 80 -5.00 -5.76 -5.53
C ASN A 80 -6.44 -5.98 -5.99
N ASP A 81 -6.63 -6.16 -7.28
CA ASP A 81 -7.97 -6.27 -7.84
C ASP A 81 -8.43 -7.72 -8.06
N ALA A 82 -7.71 -8.69 -7.52
CA ALA A 82 -8.18 -10.07 -7.57
C ALA A 82 -9.40 -10.25 -6.66
N ASP A 83 -10.39 -10.96 -7.14
CA ASP A 83 -11.65 -11.16 -6.42
C ASP A 83 -11.46 -11.73 -5.01
N TYR A 84 -10.43 -12.52 -4.83
CA TYR A 84 -10.18 -13.25 -3.59
C TYR A 84 -9.07 -12.63 -2.73
N ALA A 85 -8.55 -11.46 -3.13
CA ALA A 85 -7.40 -10.86 -2.44
C ALA A 85 -7.69 -10.60 -0.96
N GLU A 86 -8.84 -10.02 -0.67
CA GLU A 86 -9.19 -9.69 0.70
C GLU A 86 -9.35 -10.95 1.56
N ALA A 87 -9.99 -11.98 1.02
CA ALA A 87 -10.17 -13.24 1.73
C ALA A 87 -8.83 -13.93 2.03
N VAL A 88 -7.89 -13.89 1.09
CA VAL A 88 -6.56 -14.47 1.31
C VAL A 88 -5.81 -13.68 2.38
N ASN A 89 -5.89 -12.37 2.33
CA ASN A 89 -5.17 -11.53 3.29
C ASN A 89 -5.72 -11.67 4.71
N ASN A 90 -7.04 -11.66 4.85
CA ASN A 90 -7.72 -11.58 6.14
C ASN A 90 -8.24 -12.91 6.65
N GLY A 91 -8.27 -13.92 5.80
CA GLY A 91 -8.93 -15.17 6.10
C GLY A 91 -10.42 -15.07 5.81
N HIS A 92 -11.07 -16.18 5.80
CA HIS A 92 -12.53 -16.21 5.55
C HIS A 92 -13.16 -17.43 6.19
N ARG A 93 -14.47 -17.35 6.39
CA ARG A 93 -15.24 -18.48 6.92
C ARG A 93 -15.49 -19.49 5.81
N ILE A 94 -15.46 -20.74 6.17
CA ILE A 94 -15.84 -21.83 5.29
C ILE A 94 -17.29 -22.18 5.62
N VAL A 95 -18.17 -22.06 4.62
CA VAL A 95 -19.60 -22.27 4.81
C VAL A 95 -20.04 -23.48 4.00
N SER A 96 -20.80 -24.36 4.65
CA SER A 96 -21.39 -25.52 3.99
C SER A 96 -22.83 -25.66 4.47
N HIS A 97 -23.76 -25.80 3.53
CA HIS A 97 -25.18 -25.92 3.82
C HIS A 97 -25.71 -24.79 4.71
N GLY A 98 -25.23 -23.58 4.49
CA GLY A 98 -25.65 -22.41 5.24
C GLY A 98 -25.05 -22.28 6.64
N LYS A 99 -24.15 -23.17 7.02
CA LYS A 99 -23.52 -23.14 8.33
C LYS A 99 -22.02 -22.96 8.21
N THR A 100 -21.45 -22.20 9.14
CA THR A 100 -20.01 -22.08 9.24
C THR A 100 -19.43 -23.38 9.75
N VAL A 101 -18.60 -24.02 8.96
CA VAL A 101 -17.95 -25.28 9.33
C VAL A 101 -16.45 -25.11 9.61
N GLY A 102 -15.92 -23.92 9.43
CA GLY A 102 -14.53 -23.62 9.73
C GLY A 102 -14.15 -22.25 9.23
N LYS A 103 -12.87 -21.95 9.31
CA LYS A 103 -12.32 -20.73 8.75
C LYS A 103 -10.89 -20.98 8.33
N THR A 104 -10.43 -20.17 7.36
CA THR A 104 -9.01 -20.16 7.00
C THR A 104 -8.37 -18.95 7.68
N ASP A 105 -7.13 -19.12 8.09
CA ASP A 105 -6.35 -18.00 8.61
C ASP A 105 -5.91 -17.11 7.46
N GLY A 106 -5.85 -15.81 7.73
CA GLY A 106 -5.34 -14.86 6.75
C GLY A 106 -3.83 -15.00 6.59
N ARG A 107 -3.34 -14.64 5.41
CA ARG A 107 -1.91 -14.62 5.12
C ARG A 107 -1.25 -13.31 5.51
N HIS A 108 -2.05 -12.27 5.73
CA HIS A 108 -1.57 -10.94 6.12
C HIS A 108 -0.43 -10.43 5.23
N MET A 109 -0.55 -10.71 3.94
CA MET A 109 0.48 -10.36 2.96
C MET A 109 0.71 -8.87 2.88
N LEU A 110 -0.36 -8.09 2.95
CA LEU A 110 -0.26 -6.64 2.93
C LEU A 110 0.46 -6.12 4.16
N GLU A 111 0.00 -6.51 5.33
CA GLU A 111 0.56 -6.05 6.59
C GLU A 111 2.03 -6.44 6.75
N GLN A 112 2.35 -7.69 6.40
CA GLN A 112 3.73 -8.18 6.49
C GLN A 112 4.65 -7.50 5.47
N GLY A 113 4.16 -7.28 4.27
CA GLY A 113 4.93 -6.61 3.24
C GLY A 113 5.20 -5.16 3.58
N VAL A 114 4.20 -4.47 4.09
CA VAL A 114 4.34 -3.09 4.53
C VAL A 114 5.34 -3.00 5.69
N ALA A 115 5.24 -3.90 6.66
CA ALA A 115 6.18 -3.93 7.77
C ALA A 115 7.62 -4.15 7.28
N ALA A 116 7.81 -5.07 6.35
CA ALA A 116 9.14 -5.32 5.78
C ALA A 116 9.67 -4.08 5.05
N TYR A 117 8.82 -3.39 4.32
CA TYR A 117 9.21 -2.14 3.68
C TYR A 117 9.65 -1.10 4.72
N LYS A 118 8.85 -0.90 5.75
CA LYS A 118 9.17 0.07 6.79
C LYS A 118 10.49 -0.23 7.48
N ASP A 119 10.73 -1.49 7.78
CA ASP A 119 11.94 -1.90 8.48
C ASP A 119 13.20 -1.74 7.63
N THR A 120 13.08 -1.93 6.33
CA THR A 120 14.24 -2.00 5.45
C THR A 120 14.52 -0.69 4.72
N TYR A 121 13.49 -0.01 4.25
CA TYR A 121 13.66 1.06 3.28
C TYR A 121 13.14 2.42 3.71
N MET A 122 12.16 2.45 4.59
CA MET A 122 11.41 3.67 4.84
C MET A 122 12.28 4.83 5.32
N ALA A 123 13.21 4.57 6.23
CA ALA A 123 14.05 5.63 6.78
C ALA A 123 14.86 6.32 5.69
N ASP A 124 15.47 5.54 4.81
CA ASP A 124 16.27 6.09 3.71
C ASP A 124 15.39 6.84 2.72
N ASP A 125 14.21 6.29 2.43
CA ASP A 125 13.30 6.93 1.49
C ASP A 125 12.76 8.25 2.05
N LEU A 126 12.49 8.32 3.34
CA LEU A 126 12.08 9.56 3.98
C LEU A 126 13.20 10.59 3.98
N GLN A 127 14.43 10.15 4.10
CA GLN A 127 15.58 11.06 3.99
C GLN A 127 15.67 11.63 2.57
N GLU A 128 15.48 10.81 1.57
CA GLU A 128 15.42 11.29 0.19
C GLU A 128 14.30 12.30 0.00
N MET A 129 13.14 12.03 0.57
CA MET A 129 12.02 12.96 0.50
C MET A 129 12.35 14.29 1.17
N ALA A 130 12.98 14.25 2.33
CA ALA A 130 13.41 15.45 3.03
C ALA A 130 14.40 16.26 2.18
N ASP A 131 15.32 15.58 1.51
CA ASP A 131 16.29 16.24 0.64
C ASP A 131 15.62 16.94 -0.55
N VAL A 132 14.61 16.29 -1.13
CA VAL A 132 13.83 16.88 -2.22
C VAL A 132 13.11 18.14 -1.75
N LEU A 133 12.48 18.08 -0.59
CA LEU A 133 11.77 19.22 -0.02
C LEU A 133 12.74 20.36 0.30
N LYS A 134 13.89 20.04 0.85
CA LYS A 134 14.90 21.02 1.21
C LYS A 134 15.45 21.73 -0.01
N LYS A 135 15.75 21.01 -1.06
CA LYS A 135 16.21 21.61 -2.32
C LYS A 135 15.16 22.51 -2.93
N GLY A 136 13.91 22.06 -2.87
CA GLY A 136 12.79 22.85 -3.39
C GLY A 136 12.58 24.14 -2.66
N MET A 137 12.99 24.23 -1.40
CA MET A 137 12.88 25.45 -0.61
C MET A 137 14.04 26.42 -0.84
N GLY A 138 14.88 26.16 -1.83
CA GLY A 138 15.94 27.08 -2.18
C GLY A 138 17.17 26.97 -1.29
N GLY A 139 17.20 25.93 -0.48
CA GLY A 139 18.34 25.71 0.39
C GLY A 139 19.47 25.01 -0.31
#